data_9297bf9f8b1fbc709d9939637f07691c
#
_entry.id   9297bf9f8b1fbc709d9939637f07691c
#
_cell.length_a   1.000
_cell.length_b   1.000
_cell.length_c   1.000
_cell.angle_alpha   90.00
_cell.angle_beta   90.00
_cell.angle_gamma   90.00
#
_symmetry.space_group_name_H-M   'P 1'
#
loop_
_entity.id
_entity.type
_entity.pdbx_description
1 polymer ?
#
loop_
_entity_poly.entity_id
_entity_poly.type
_entity_poly.pdbx_seq_one_letter_code
_entity_poly.pdbx_strand_id
1 'polypeptide(L)'
;MDNGTLPVQGSLDRMAALAQYLHDTDLAYYDKIYVSLDWHPINHCSFAEQGGPWPSHCVGYTTDALVTDSVLDELKRWMQAGKVEFIRKGEHVDFDEYSALDNEAVAAHLAYELRQADRLDVCGVVGTVCVQNTLKGLIEKAIDADKITVLTAYTAQFDADAEKEFVKWCADNVIALA
;
A
#
# COMPACT_ATOMS: atom_id res chain seq x y z
N MET A 1 4.08 11.64 0.74
CA MET A 1 3.37 12.65 -0.08
C MET A 1 4.37 13.73 -0.49
N ASP A 2 4.11 14.51 -1.53
CA ASP A 2 5.07 15.47 -2.11
C ASP A 2 5.64 16.48 -1.09
N ASN A 3 4.94 16.75 -0.02
CA ASN A 3 5.32 17.70 1.03
C ASN A 3 5.63 17.05 2.39
N GLY A 4 5.70 15.72 2.46
CA GLY A 4 6.03 14.98 3.68
C GLY A 4 7.54 14.95 3.97
N THR A 5 7.92 14.37 5.09
CA THR A 5 9.32 14.15 5.48
C THR A 5 10.04 13.13 4.58
N LEU A 6 9.28 12.19 3.98
CA LEU A 6 9.74 11.28 2.93
C LEU A 6 8.93 11.57 1.65
N PRO A 7 9.35 12.58 0.84
CA PRO A 7 8.57 13.00 -0.31
C PRO A 7 8.64 11.99 -1.45
N VAL A 8 7.49 11.69 -2.05
CA VAL A 8 7.34 10.88 -3.27
C VAL A 8 6.69 11.77 -4.31
N GLN A 9 7.47 12.18 -5.31
CA GLN A 9 7.03 13.13 -6.32
C GLN A 9 5.82 12.61 -7.10
N GLY A 10 4.81 13.47 -7.29
CA GLY A 10 3.57 13.13 -7.99
C GLY A 10 2.62 12.22 -7.20
N SER A 11 2.94 11.89 -5.94
CA SER A 11 2.06 11.02 -5.14
C SER A 11 0.70 11.67 -4.86
N LEU A 12 0.62 12.98 -4.70
CA LEU A 12 -0.65 13.68 -4.50
C LEU A 12 -1.56 13.58 -5.72
N ASP A 13 -1.01 13.71 -6.93
CA ASP A 13 -1.76 13.55 -8.18
C ASP A 13 -2.27 12.11 -8.34
N ARG A 14 -1.45 11.11 -8.00
CA ARG A 14 -1.85 9.70 -8.01
C ARG A 14 -2.95 9.42 -6.98
N MET A 15 -2.88 10.02 -5.80
CA MET A 15 -3.93 9.86 -4.79
C MET A 15 -5.22 10.60 -5.17
N ALA A 16 -5.14 11.76 -5.81
CA ALA A 16 -6.31 12.44 -6.37
C ALA A 16 -6.98 11.61 -7.48
N ALA A 17 -6.18 11.00 -8.35
CA ALA A 17 -6.68 10.08 -9.38
C ALA A 17 -7.33 8.82 -8.75
N LEU A 18 -6.74 8.27 -7.68
CA LEU A 18 -7.33 7.15 -6.94
C LEU A 18 -8.66 7.55 -6.28
N ALA A 19 -8.74 8.74 -5.70
CA ALA A 19 -9.99 9.25 -5.14
C ALA A 19 -11.09 9.34 -6.22
N GLN A 20 -10.76 9.89 -7.39
CA GLN A 20 -11.71 9.94 -8.51
C GLN A 20 -12.13 8.54 -8.99
N TYR A 21 -11.17 7.61 -9.09
CA TYR A 21 -11.47 6.21 -9.43
C TYR A 21 -12.42 5.57 -8.42
N LEU A 22 -12.15 5.74 -7.13
CA LEU A 22 -13.02 5.24 -6.07
C LEU A 22 -14.42 5.88 -6.13
N HIS A 23 -14.50 7.20 -6.47
CA HIS A 23 -15.77 7.91 -6.66
C HIS A 23 -16.61 7.28 -7.77
N ASP A 24 -16.01 7.04 -8.92
CA ASP A 24 -16.68 6.55 -10.12
C ASP A 24 -16.99 5.05 -10.09
N THR A 25 -16.29 4.29 -9.22
CA THR A 25 -16.46 2.85 -9.10
C THR A 25 -17.74 2.50 -8.32
N ASP A 26 -18.57 1.62 -8.88
CA ASP A 26 -19.75 1.11 -8.19
C ASP A 26 -19.37 0.32 -6.95
N LEU A 27 -20.16 0.46 -5.87
CA LEU A 27 -19.93 -0.28 -4.62
C LEU A 27 -20.00 -1.81 -4.78
N ALA A 28 -20.64 -2.33 -5.82
CA ALA A 28 -20.68 -3.75 -6.10
C ALA A 28 -19.40 -4.28 -6.78
N TYR A 29 -18.50 -3.39 -7.26
CA TYR A 29 -17.33 -3.79 -8.04
C TYR A 29 -16.25 -4.48 -7.18
N TYR A 30 -16.02 -3.99 -5.96
CA TYR A 30 -15.14 -4.63 -5.00
C TYR A 30 -15.92 -5.21 -3.82
N ASP A 31 -15.60 -6.43 -3.44
CA ASP A 31 -16.16 -7.05 -2.23
C ASP A 31 -15.50 -6.46 -0.98
N LYS A 32 -14.21 -6.18 -1.03
CA LYS A 32 -13.42 -5.66 0.07
C LYS A 32 -12.28 -4.75 -0.41
N ILE A 33 -11.96 -3.74 0.38
CA ILE A 33 -10.80 -2.86 0.21
C ILE A 33 -9.98 -2.93 1.49
N TYR A 34 -8.72 -3.34 1.36
CA TYR A 34 -7.74 -3.31 2.43
C TYR A 34 -6.86 -2.07 2.27
N VAL A 35 -6.74 -1.28 3.30
CA VAL A 35 -5.92 -0.06 3.32
C VAL A 35 -4.78 -0.27 4.31
N SER A 36 -3.59 -0.57 3.81
CA SER A 36 -2.39 -0.69 4.64
C SER A 36 -1.74 0.66 4.88
N LEU A 37 -1.39 0.93 6.13
CA LEU A 37 -0.80 2.18 6.59
C LEU A 37 0.51 1.91 7.32
N ASP A 38 1.56 2.66 7.01
CA ASP A 38 2.70 2.77 7.91
C ASP A 38 2.27 3.46 9.20
N TRP A 39 2.67 2.86 10.33
CA TRP A 39 2.28 3.33 11.65
C TRP A 39 3.44 3.19 12.62
N HIS A 40 4.50 3.94 12.33
CA HIS A 40 5.76 3.77 13.05
C HIS A 40 5.73 4.39 14.44
N PRO A 41 6.29 3.70 15.47
CA PRO A 41 6.62 4.36 16.72
C PRO A 41 7.69 5.43 16.48
N ILE A 42 7.74 6.46 17.32
CA ILE A 42 8.64 7.61 17.17
C ILE A 42 10.13 7.24 17.15
N ASN A 43 10.47 6.09 17.68
CA ASN A 43 11.84 5.54 17.77
C ASN A 43 12.01 4.27 16.91
N HIS A 44 11.29 4.16 15.79
CA HIS A 44 11.33 3.01 14.91
C HIS A 44 12.74 2.80 14.33
N CYS A 45 13.18 1.53 14.25
CA CYS A 45 14.53 1.14 13.81
C CYS A 45 14.87 1.59 12.39
N SER A 46 13.90 1.78 11.51
CA SER A 46 14.12 2.24 10.14
C SER A 46 14.51 3.72 10.02
N PHE A 47 14.34 4.51 11.08
CA PHE A 47 14.63 5.93 11.05
C PHE A 47 16.13 6.23 11.17
N ALA A 48 16.58 7.26 10.46
CA ALA A 48 17.99 7.66 10.45
C ALA A 48 18.52 8.00 11.85
N GLU A 49 17.68 8.55 12.72
CA GLU A 49 18.00 8.84 14.12
C GLU A 49 18.26 7.57 14.94
N GLN A 50 17.80 6.41 14.46
CA GLN A 50 18.00 5.09 15.05
C GLN A 50 19.03 4.26 14.27
N GLY A 51 19.68 4.86 13.24
CA GLY A 51 20.65 4.18 12.37
C GLY A 51 20.04 3.49 11.16
N GLY A 52 18.75 3.66 10.91
CA GLY A 52 18.06 3.13 9.74
C GLY A 52 18.23 3.98 8.48
N PRO A 53 17.70 3.53 7.34
CA PRO A 53 17.91 4.17 6.05
C PRO A 53 16.96 5.35 5.76
N TRP A 54 15.88 5.52 6.53
CA TRP A 54 14.81 6.46 6.21
C TRP A 54 14.79 7.69 7.14
N PRO A 55 14.40 8.86 6.66
CA PRO A 55 14.01 9.94 7.56
C PRO A 55 12.78 9.52 8.36
N SER A 56 12.56 10.11 9.52
CA SER A 56 11.34 9.88 10.32
C SER A 56 10.10 10.25 9.48
N HIS A 57 9.19 9.29 9.32
CA HIS A 57 7.96 9.41 8.52
C HIS A 57 6.86 8.53 9.08
N CYS A 58 5.63 8.79 8.71
CA CYS A 58 4.44 8.00 9.09
C CYS A 58 4.39 7.64 10.58
N VAL A 59 4.83 8.58 11.45
CA VAL A 59 4.79 8.38 12.90
C VAL A 59 3.34 8.27 13.36
N GLY A 60 3.01 7.20 14.03
CA GLY A 60 1.65 6.91 14.49
C GLY A 60 1.04 8.07 15.27
N TYR A 61 -0.27 8.27 15.12
CA TYR A 61 -1.04 9.37 15.70
C TYR A 61 -0.70 10.79 15.19
N THR A 62 0.09 10.88 14.10
CA THR A 62 0.30 12.14 13.37
C THR A 62 -0.44 12.12 12.04
N THR A 63 -0.60 13.28 11.42
CA THR A 63 -1.24 13.41 10.10
C THR A 63 -0.47 12.68 9.00
N ASP A 64 0.85 12.52 9.16
CA ASP A 64 1.71 11.85 8.19
C ASP A 64 1.42 10.33 8.06
N ALA A 65 0.86 9.72 9.11
CA ALA A 65 0.48 8.30 9.12
C ALA A 65 -0.93 8.04 8.57
N LEU A 66 -1.66 9.08 8.16
CA LEU A 66 -3.04 8.96 7.70
C LEU A 66 -3.14 8.88 6.18
N VAL A 67 -4.24 8.30 5.70
CA VAL A 67 -4.67 8.39 4.31
C VAL A 67 -4.91 9.85 3.95
N THR A 68 -4.60 10.26 2.71
CA THR A 68 -4.91 11.60 2.22
C THR A 68 -6.42 11.88 2.31
N ASP A 69 -6.78 13.12 2.64
CA ASP A 69 -8.17 13.53 2.82
C ASP A 69 -9.04 13.17 1.59
N SER A 70 -8.51 13.38 0.37
CA SER A 70 -9.24 13.07 -0.86
C SER A 70 -9.63 11.59 -0.97
N VAL A 71 -8.69 10.68 -0.67
CA VAL A 71 -8.95 9.23 -0.69
C VAL A 71 -9.85 8.83 0.48
N LEU A 72 -9.60 9.38 1.68
CA LEU A 72 -10.40 9.09 2.86
C LEU A 72 -11.87 9.51 2.68
N ASP A 73 -12.12 10.64 2.04
CA ASP A 73 -13.47 11.11 1.77
C ASP A 73 -14.26 10.13 0.89
N GLU A 74 -13.63 9.59 -0.14
CA GLU A 74 -14.26 8.56 -0.98
C GLU A 74 -14.38 7.20 -0.28
N LEU A 75 -13.42 6.82 0.55
CA LEU A 75 -13.53 5.58 1.34
C LEU A 75 -14.70 5.57 2.31
N LYS A 76 -15.21 6.73 2.76
CA LYS A 76 -16.35 6.80 3.70
C LYS A 76 -17.57 6.04 3.22
N ARG A 77 -17.94 6.13 1.95
CA ARG A 77 -19.09 5.38 1.41
C ARG A 77 -18.85 3.86 1.41
N TRP A 78 -17.59 3.43 1.16
CA TRP A 78 -17.20 2.02 1.22
C TRP A 78 -17.16 1.51 2.67
N MET A 79 -16.73 2.36 3.62
CA MET A 79 -16.78 2.07 5.07
C MET A 79 -18.23 1.91 5.53
N GLN A 80 -19.14 2.78 5.09
CA GLN A 80 -20.58 2.66 5.40
C GLN A 80 -21.19 1.38 4.86
N ALA A 81 -20.68 0.86 3.74
CA ALA A 81 -21.05 -0.43 3.19
C ALA A 81 -20.37 -1.64 3.87
N GLY A 82 -19.51 -1.42 4.87
CA GLY A 82 -18.78 -2.46 5.58
C GLY A 82 -17.64 -3.11 4.77
N LYS A 83 -17.16 -2.43 3.73
CA LYS A 83 -16.22 -2.99 2.75
C LYS A 83 -14.76 -2.56 2.95
N VAL A 84 -14.43 -1.74 3.94
CA VAL A 84 -13.07 -1.24 4.17
C VAL A 84 -12.50 -1.81 5.46
N GLU A 85 -11.26 -2.25 5.37
CA GLU A 85 -10.46 -2.64 6.52
C GLU A 85 -9.11 -1.93 6.49
N PHE A 86 -8.77 -1.28 7.60
CA PHE A 86 -7.47 -0.63 7.78
C PHE A 86 -6.51 -1.56 8.50
N ILE A 87 -5.32 -1.68 7.94
CA ILE A 87 -4.25 -2.53 8.47
C ILE A 87 -3.03 -1.65 8.75
N ARG A 88 -2.54 -1.70 9.98
CA ARG A 88 -1.29 -1.02 10.33
C ARG A 88 -0.12 -1.97 10.13
N LYS A 89 1.00 -1.41 9.71
CA LYS A 89 2.29 -2.08 9.59
C LYS A 89 3.42 -1.19 10.09
N GLY A 90 4.58 -1.77 10.39
CA GLY A 90 5.71 -1.03 10.94
C GLY A 90 5.47 -0.55 12.38
N GLU A 91 4.64 -1.26 13.16
CA GLU A 91 4.34 -0.92 14.56
C GLU A 91 5.42 -1.40 15.54
N HIS A 92 6.33 -2.26 15.10
CA HIS A 92 7.42 -2.79 15.94
C HIS A 92 8.64 -1.86 15.94
N VAL A 93 9.20 -1.62 17.12
CA VAL A 93 10.37 -0.74 17.28
C VAL A 93 11.62 -1.31 16.60
N ASP A 94 11.80 -2.62 16.66
CA ASP A 94 13.09 -3.30 16.43
C ASP A 94 13.22 -3.94 15.04
N PHE A 95 12.16 -4.00 14.26
CA PHE A 95 12.19 -4.52 12.88
C PHE A 95 11.19 -3.82 11.97
N ASP A 96 11.50 -3.81 10.68
CA ASP A 96 10.71 -3.13 9.66
C ASP A 96 9.68 -4.07 9.03
N GLU A 97 8.53 -3.54 8.68
CA GLU A 97 7.44 -4.23 8.00
C GLU A 97 7.08 -3.43 6.74
N TYR A 98 7.62 -3.80 5.59
CA TYR A 98 7.29 -3.15 4.32
C TYR A 98 5.93 -3.57 3.77
N SER A 99 5.44 -4.73 4.15
CA SER A 99 4.15 -5.29 3.76
C SER A 99 3.24 -5.49 4.97
N ALA A 100 1.92 -5.33 4.79
CA ALA A 100 0.93 -5.77 5.78
C ALA A 100 1.00 -7.29 6.04
N LEU A 101 1.59 -8.07 5.14
CA LEU A 101 1.80 -9.51 5.29
C LEU A 101 3.05 -9.86 6.12
N ASP A 102 3.87 -8.87 6.48
CA ASP A 102 4.99 -9.02 7.41
C ASP A 102 4.51 -8.98 8.87
N ASN A 103 3.33 -8.39 9.13
CA ASN A 103 2.70 -8.39 10.43
C ASN A 103 2.03 -9.74 10.70
N GLU A 104 2.64 -10.57 11.55
CA GLU A 104 2.16 -11.92 11.86
C GLU A 104 0.73 -11.96 12.40
N ALA A 105 0.30 -10.92 13.12
CA ALA A 105 -1.03 -10.86 13.72
C ALA A 105 -2.15 -10.81 12.67
N VAL A 106 -1.88 -10.22 11.51
CA VAL A 106 -2.87 -10.06 10.43
C VAL A 106 -2.58 -10.93 9.21
N ALA A 107 -1.33 -11.34 9.01
CA ALA A 107 -0.87 -12.02 7.80
C ALA A 107 -1.66 -13.31 7.47
N ALA A 108 -1.95 -14.13 8.47
CA ALA A 108 -2.65 -15.39 8.27
C ALA A 108 -4.11 -15.18 7.83
N HIS A 109 -4.82 -14.25 8.48
CA HIS A 109 -6.19 -13.89 8.15
C HIS A 109 -6.27 -13.21 6.78
N LEU A 110 -5.44 -12.19 6.56
CA LEU A 110 -5.38 -11.47 5.29
C LEU A 110 -5.07 -12.40 4.12
N ALA A 111 -4.05 -13.27 4.23
CA ALA A 111 -3.71 -14.24 3.20
C ALA A 111 -4.82 -15.26 2.97
N TYR A 112 -5.55 -15.66 4.01
CA TYR A 112 -6.71 -16.55 3.85
C TYR A 112 -7.82 -15.88 3.02
N GLU A 113 -8.20 -14.64 3.34
CA GLU A 113 -9.22 -13.91 2.59
C GLU A 113 -8.79 -13.64 1.14
N LEU A 114 -7.56 -13.16 0.93
CA LEU A 114 -7.06 -12.84 -0.40
C LEU A 114 -6.91 -14.05 -1.32
N ARG A 115 -6.65 -15.24 -0.78
CA ARG A 115 -6.67 -16.47 -1.59
C ARG A 115 -8.06 -16.83 -2.14
N GLN A 116 -9.13 -16.40 -1.47
CA GLN A 116 -10.50 -16.64 -1.93
C GLN A 116 -10.93 -15.65 -3.03
N ALA A 117 -10.21 -14.56 -3.19
CA ALA A 117 -10.53 -13.56 -4.21
C ALA A 117 -10.26 -14.11 -5.63
N ASP A 118 -11.14 -13.75 -6.56
CA ASP A 118 -10.96 -14.05 -7.99
C ASP A 118 -9.96 -13.08 -8.63
N ARG A 119 -9.87 -11.85 -8.11
CA ARG A 119 -8.97 -10.79 -8.58
C ARG A 119 -8.54 -9.88 -7.44
N LEU A 120 -7.30 -9.41 -7.51
CA LEU A 120 -6.71 -8.45 -6.59
C LEU A 120 -6.16 -7.26 -7.37
N ASP A 121 -6.73 -6.09 -7.15
CA ASP A 121 -6.19 -4.84 -7.66
C ASP A 121 -5.33 -4.19 -6.57
N VAL A 122 -4.08 -3.86 -6.88
CA VAL A 122 -3.10 -3.32 -5.94
C VAL A 122 -2.59 -1.97 -6.41
N CYS A 123 -2.54 -0.99 -5.53
CA CYS A 123 -1.98 0.33 -5.81
C CYS A 123 -1.42 0.97 -4.54
N GLY A 124 -0.73 2.08 -4.66
CA GLY A 124 -0.25 2.87 -3.52
C GLY A 124 1.14 3.46 -3.69
N VAL A 125 1.76 3.81 -2.57
CA VAL A 125 3.09 4.41 -2.50
C VAL A 125 3.93 3.71 -1.41
N VAL A 126 5.19 3.38 -1.65
CA VAL A 126 5.97 3.56 -2.89
C VAL A 126 5.96 2.24 -3.66
N GLY A 127 5.88 2.29 -5.00
CA GLY A 127 5.77 1.09 -5.83
C GLY A 127 6.91 0.10 -5.62
N THR A 128 8.17 0.56 -5.68
CA THR A 128 9.37 -0.30 -5.49
C THR A 128 9.63 -0.70 -4.03
N VAL A 129 8.91 -0.13 -3.06
CA VAL A 129 9.06 -0.45 -1.64
C VAL A 129 7.82 -1.18 -1.12
N CYS A 130 6.83 -0.45 -0.60
CA CYS A 130 5.68 -1.06 0.07
C CYS A 130 4.81 -1.90 -0.88
N VAL A 131 4.55 -1.40 -2.10
CA VAL A 131 3.74 -2.13 -3.07
C VAL A 131 4.45 -3.40 -3.52
N GLN A 132 5.72 -3.31 -3.93
CA GLN A 132 6.49 -4.48 -4.37
C GLN A 132 6.67 -5.52 -3.26
N ASN A 133 6.93 -5.10 -2.01
CA ASN A 133 7.04 -6.04 -0.91
C ASN A 133 5.68 -6.66 -0.56
N THR A 134 4.58 -5.93 -0.69
CA THR A 134 3.24 -6.51 -0.58
C THR A 134 2.99 -7.56 -1.67
N LEU A 135 3.34 -7.28 -2.92
CA LEU A 135 3.24 -8.25 -4.02
C LEU A 135 4.08 -9.50 -3.78
N LYS A 136 5.32 -9.35 -3.29
CA LYS A 136 6.17 -10.49 -2.87
C LYS A 136 5.49 -11.32 -1.79
N GLY A 137 4.99 -10.65 -0.75
CA GLY A 137 4.29 -11.32 0.35
C GLY A 137 3.03 -12.07 -0.13
N LEU A 138 2.28 -11.52 -1.09
CA LEU A 138 1.13 -12.21 -1.70
C LEU A 138 1.56 -13.52 -2.39
N ILE A 139 2.62 -13.47 -3.20
CA ILE A 139 3.17 -14.66 -3.89
C ILE A 139 3.68 -15.70 -2.86
N GLU A 140 4.42 -15.26 -1.84
CA GLU A 140 4.94 -16.13 -0.78
C GLU A 140 3.82 -16.80 0.04
N LYS A 141 2.66 -16.15 0.16
CA LYS A 141 1.46 -16.72 0.78
C LYS A 141 0.60 -17.55 -0.18
N ALA A 142 1.17 -17.95 -1.33
CA ALA A 142 0.53 -18.79 -2.35
C ALA A 142 -0.75 -18.17 -2.95
N ILE A 143 -0.72 -16.88 -3.21
CA ILE A 143 -1.71 -16.19 -4.02
C ILE A 143 -1.19 -16.16 -5.46
N ASP A 144 -2.00 -16.63 -6.40
CA ASP A 144 -1.60 -16.75 -7.79
C ASP A 144 -1.35 -15.38 -8.42
N ALA A 145 -0.20 -15.20 -9.03
CA ALA A 145 0.22 -13.92 -9.61
C ALA A 145 -0.71 -13.45 -10.75
N ASP A 146 -1.32 -14.37 -11.47
CA ASP A 146 -2.28 -14.08 -12.56
C ASP A 146 -3.60 -13.46 -12.07
N LYS A 147 -3.91 -13.56 -10.77
CA LYS A 147 -5.03 -12.85 -10.14
C LYS A 147 -4.69 -11.41 -9.77
N ILE A 148 -3.41 -11.03 -9.79
CA ILE A 148 -2.93 -9.74 -9.29
C ILE A 148 -2.78 -8.76 -10.44
N THR A 149 -3.37 -7.57 -10.28
CA THR A 149 -3.19 -6.43 -11.19
C THR A 149 -2.72 -5.22 -10.41
N VAL A 150 -1.62 -4.62 -10.84
CA VAL A 150 -1.19 -3.32 -10.30
C VAL A 150 -1.85 -2.21 -11.10
N LEU A 151 -2.57 -1.33 -10.41
CA LEU A 151 -3.17 -0.14 -10.99
C LEU A 151 -2.12 0.97 -11.03
N THR A 152 -1.38 1.05 -12.14
CA THR A 152 -0.22 1.93 -12.29
C THR A 152 -0.57 3.41 -12.26
N ALA A 153 -1.77 3.79 -12.72
CA ALA A 153 -2.28 5.15 -12.64
C ALA A 153 -2.40 5.66 -11.19
N TYR A 154 -2.47 4.77 -10.22
CA TYR A 154 -2.65 5.07 -8.78
C TYR A 154 -1.46 4.59 -7.93
N THR A 155 -0.32 4.30 -8.59
CA THR A 155 0.92 3.89 -7.94
C THR A 155 2.00 4.92 -8.21
N ALA A 156 2.66 5.44 -7.16
CA ALA A 156 3.74 6.40 -7.28
C ALA A 156 5.09 5.76 -6.96
N GLN A 157 6.13 6.28 -7.62
CA GLN A 157 7.53 5.86 -7.47
C GLN A 157 8.38 7.05 -7.02
N PHE A 158 9.58 6.79 -6.52
CA PHE A 158 10.52 7.85 -6.18
C PHE A 158 11.00 8.61 -7.43
N ASP A 159 11.22 7.90 -8.52
CA ASP A 159 11.69 8.46 -9.80
C ASP A 159 11.37 7.52 -10.97
N ALA A 160 11.74 7.96 -12.19
CA ALA A 160 11.48 7.22 -13.42
C ALA A 160 12.30 5.93 -13.55
N ASP A 161 13.44 5.81 -12.90
CA ASP A 161 14.25 4.60 -12.95
C ASP A 161 13.66 3.54 -12.00
N ALA A 162 13.21 3.93 -10.81
CA ALA A 162 12.43 3.08 -9.92
C ALA A 162 11.14 2.58 -10.61
N GLU A 163 10.47 3.42 -11.42
CA GLU A 163 9.30 2.99 -12.20
C GLU A 163 9.65 1.89 -13.21
N LYS A 164 10.73 2.04 -13.96
CA LYS A 164 11.20 1.02 -14.92
C LYS A 164 11.56 -0.30 -14.23
N GLU A 165 12.26 -0.22 -13.09
CA GLU A 165 12.61 -1.39 -12.29
C GLU A 165 11.37 -2.11 -11.79
N PHE A 166 10.39 -1.37 -11.29
CA PHE A 166 9.12 -1.92 -10.81
C PHE A 166 8.33 -2.61 -11.93
N VAL A 167 8.17 -1.95 -13.07
CA VAL A 167 7.49 -2.52 -14.25
C VAL A 167 8.18 -3.80 -14.71
N LYS A 168 9.52 -3.78 -14.80
CA LYS A 168 10.29 -4.98 -15.14
C LYS A 168 10.07 -6.09 -14.13
N TRP A 169 10.12 -5.79 -12.83
CA TRP A 169 9.91 -6.77 -11.78
C TRP A 169 8.51 -7.40 -11.86
N CYS A 170 7.45 -6.60 -12.11
CA CYS A 170 6.10 -7.11 -12.31
C CYS A 170 6.03 -8.06 -13.49
N ALA A 171 6.65 -7.70 -14.63
CA ALA A 171 6.68 -8.56 -15.81
C ALA A 171 7.42 -9.88 -15.56
N ASP A 172 8.58 -9.84 -14.88
CA ASP A 172 9.36 -11.03 -14.51
C ASP A 172 8.57 -11.98 -13.58
N ASN A 173 7.60 -11.47 -12.82
CA ASN A 173 6.75 -12.22 -11.88
C ASN A 173 5.31 -12.47 -12.41
N VAL A 174 5.05 -12.20 -13.69
CA VAL A 174 3.75 -12.46 -14.36
C VAL A 174 2.58 -11.68 -13.71
N ILE A 175 2.87 -10.52 -13.13
CA ILE A 175 1.87 -9.62 -12.55
C ILE A 175 1.38 -8.65 -13.61
N ALA A 176 0.05 -8.55 -13.77
CA ALA A 176 -0.55 -7.63 -14.73
C ALA A 176 -0.42 -6.16 -14.28
N LEU A 177 -0.28 -5.26 -15.27
CA LEU A 177 -0.28 -3.81 -15.09
C LEU A 177 -1.47 -3.20 -15.84
N ALA A 178 -2.21 -2.30 -15.19
CA ALA A 178 -3.35 -1.59 -15.76
C ALA A 178 -3.27 -0.07 -15.50
#